data_e6fa9d71dbf17c496a402399964d84a3
#
_entry.id   e6fa9d71dbf17c496a402399964d84a3
#
_cell.length_a   1.000
_cell.length_b   1.000
_cell.length_c   1.000
_cell.angle_alpha   90.00
_cell.angle_beta   90.00
_cell.angle_gamma   90.00
#
_symmetry.space_group_name_H-M   'P 1'
#
loop_
_entity.id
_entity.type
_entity.pdbx_description
1 polymer ?
#
loop_
_entity_poly.entity_id
_entity_poly.type
_entity_poly.pdbx_seq_one_letter_code
_entity_poly.pdbx_strand_id
1 'polypeptide(L)'
;LFMSGGPSQIETFDYKPSLANMMGQGLPDSVRNGQRLTGMSANQGILPVAPSIFKFNQHGGNKTWVSELLPHTASVVDDLCIVKSIYTEAINHDPAITFFQTGNQLPGRPSIGSWISYGLGSDNDNLPTFIVLVSKNAPQDQPLYARLWGNGFLPTKYQGVQFRSGKDPVLYLNNPDGYDGEDRKEMLEYLHKLNEQQNSAYSDPEMSARISQYEMAYRMQSSVPEVMDLSKEPRQIFELYGKDSKEPGTFAANCILARKLLEKDVKFVQLYHQGWDMHGGLPSAIKKQCKDTDQATAAFITDLKRRGLLEDTLVVWGGEFGRTVYSQGKLTATDYGRDHHPRCFTMWMAGAGVKAGFSYGETDDFSYNIIKDPVHVHDFQATLLHLMGIDHERLTYKFQGRRFRLTDVEGKVVKNILS
;
A
#
# COMPACT_ATOMS: atom_id res chain seq x y z
N LEU A 1 2.18 3.13 -0.31
CA LEU A 1 1.13 3.93 0.35
C LEU A 1 -0.20 3.21 0.17
N PHE A 2 -0.64 2.44 1.16
CA PHE A 2 -1.84 1.60 1.06
C PHE A 2 -3.01 2.23 1.83
N MET A 3 -4.04 2.64 1.07
CA MET A 3 -5.25 3.30 1.55
C MET A 3 -6.31 2.23 1.86
N SER A 4 -6.24 1.64 3.06
CA SER A 4 -7.09 0.52 3.45
C SER A 4 -8.56 0.92 3.60
N GLY A 5 -9.43 0.22 2.94
CA GLY A 5 -10.88 0.47 2.90
C GLY A 5 -11.42 0.80 1.50
N GLY A 6 -10.60 0.72 0.46
CA GLY A 6 -11.05 0.91 -0.92
C GLY A 6 -11.40 2.35 -1.29
N PRO A 7 -10.39 3.19 -1.60
CA PRO A 7 -10.62 4.57 -2.05
C PRO A 7 -11.54 4.65 -3.26
N SER A 8 -12.52 5.56 -3.21
CA SER A 8 -13.43 5.74 -4.33
C SER A 8 -12.75 6.40 -5.52
N GLN A 9 -12.60 5.66 -6.61
CA GLN A 9 -12.03 6.15 -7.85
C GLN A 9 -12.88 7.28 -8.47
N ILE A 10 -14.20 7.24 -8.25
CA ILE A 10 -15.16 8.21 -8.79
C ILE A 10 -14.99 9.60 -8.15
N GLU A 11 -14.59 9.67 -6.90
CA GLU A 11 -14.30 10.93 -6.19
C GLU A 11 -12.88 11.43 -6.37
N THR A 12 -11.95 10.62 -6.93
CA THR A 12 -10.52 10.97 -6.94
C THR A 12 -9.95 11.18 -8.34
N PHE A 13 -9.91 10.15 -9.19
CA PHE A 13 -9.18 10.19 -10.47
C PHE A 13 -10.01 9.78 -11.70
N ASP A 14 -11.16 9.14 -11.51
CA ASP A 14 -11.96 8.62 -12.62
C ASP A 14 -13.22 9.46 -12.85
N TYR A 15 -13.00 10.67 -13.39
CA TYR A 15 -14.06 11.66 -13.64
C TYR A 15 -15.05 11.20 -14.71
N LYS A 16 -16.35 11.22 -14.37
CA LYS A 16 -17.47 10.80 -15.24
C LYS A 16 -18.53 11.92 -15.36
N PRO A 17 -18.34 12.90 -16.25
CA PRO A 17 -19.26 14.03 -16.41
C PRO A 17 -20.67 13.63 -16.84
N SER A 18 -20.80 12.51 -17.57
CA SER A 18 -22.09 11.95 -18.00
C SER A 18 -23.03 11.62 -16.83
N LEU A 19 -22.47 11.30 -15.66
CA LEU A 19 -23.26 10.95 -14.47
C LEU A 19 -24.01 12.15 -13.85
N ALA A 20 -23.63 13.41 -14.13
CA ALA A 20 -24.18 14.59 -13.49
C ALA A 20 -25.73 14.67 -13.53
N ASN A 21 -26.33 14.21 -14.61
CA ASN A 21 -27.78 14.20 -14.82
C ASN A 21 -28.46 12.86 -14.44
N MET A 22 -27.72 11.94 -13.83
CA MET A 22 -28.22 10.59 -13.52
C MET A 22 -28.48 10.35 -12.04
N MET A 23 -28.39 11.40 -11.21
CA MET A 23 -28.57 11.26 -9.77
C MET A 23 -29.91 10.63 -9.41
N GLY A 24 -29.87 9.54 -8.65
CA GLY A 24 -31.05 8.78 -8.22
C GLY A 24 -31.67 7.88 -9.27
N GLN A 25 -31.25 7.93 -10.53
CA GLN A 25 -31.68 6.99 -11.55
C GLN A 25 -31.09 5.60 -11.25
N GLY A 26 -31.83 4.54 -11.57
CA GLY A 26 -31.33 3.18 -11.40
C GLY A 26 -30.15 2.90 -12.34
N LEU A 27 -29.14 2.20 -11.84
CA LEU A 27 -28.04 1.70 -12.68
C LEU A 27 -28.63 0.79 -13.77
N PRO A 28 -28.37 1.07 -15.06
CA PRO A 28 -28.90 0.25 -16.15
C PRO A 28 -28.43 -1.20 -16.08
N ASP A 29 -29.34 -2.15 -16.37
CA ASP A 29 -28.99 -3.58 -16.39
C ASP A 29 -27.93 -3.91 -17.43
N SER A 30 -27.86 -3.16 -18.52
CA SER A 30 -26.82 -3.28 -19.55
C SER A 30 -25.42 -2.92 -19.03
N VAL A 31 -25.33 -2.03 -18.04
CA VAL A 31 -24.06 -1.65 -17.36
C VAL A 31 -23.73 -2.67 -16.28
N ARG A 32 -24.71 -3.04 -15.45
CA ARG A 32 -24.54 -4.06 -14.42
C ARG A 32 -24.18 -5.43 -15.00
N ASN A 33 -24.76 -5.79 -16.12
CA ASN A 33 -24.46 -7.01 -16.89
C ASN A 33 -24.43 -8.29 -16.04
N GLY A 34 -25.41 -8.44 -15.12
CA GLY A 34 -25.51 -9.61 -14.24
C GLY A 34 -24.41 -9.75 -13.20
N GLN A 35 -23.55 -8.75 -13.00
CA GLN A 35 -22.49 -8.80 -11.98
C GLN A 35 -23.07 -8.98 -10.59
N ARG A 36 -22.35 -9.78 -9.79
CA ARG A 36 -22.72 -10.06 -8.40
C ARG A 36 -22.69 -8.77 -7.57
N LEU A 37 -23.72 -8.55 -6.80
CA LEU A 37 -23.80 -7.51 -5.79
C LEU A 37 -23.28 -8.05 -4.43
N THR A 38 -22.82 -7.15 -3.56
CA THR A 38 -22.58 -7.53 -2.17
C THR A 38 -23.89 -7.82 -1.42
N GLY A 39 -23.82 -8.51 -0.29
CA GLY A 39 -25.00 -8.70 0.59
C GLY A 39 -25.61 -7.39 1.07
N MET A 40 -24.86 -6.30 1.07
CA MET A 40 -25.30 -4.97 1.52
C MET A 40 -26.22 -4.28 0.50
N SER A 41 -25.97 -4.47 -0.81
CA SER A 41 -26.76 -3.85 -1.88
C SER A 41 -27.74 -4.80 -2.58
N ALA A 42 -27.58 -6.11 -2.41
CA ALA A 42 -28.38 -7.11 -3.12
C ALA A 42 -29.91 -7.00 -2.89
N ASN A 43 -30.30 -6.48 -1.74
CA ASN A 43 -31.71 -6.31 -1.37
C ASN A 43 -32.26 -4.90 -1.66
N GLN A 44 -31.48 -4.00 -2.28
CA GLN A 44 -31.97 -2.70 -2.72
C GLN A 44 -32.85 -2.89 -3.96
N GLY A 45 -34.07 -2.37 -3.92
CA GLY A 45 -34.99 -2.45 -5.08
C GLY A 45 -34.51 -1.67 -6.29
N ILE A 46 -33.71 -0.64 -6.08
CA ILE A 46 -33.04 0.17 -7.09
C ILE A 46 -31.60 0.38 -6.65
N LEU A 47 -30.67 0.39 -7.59
CA LEU A 47 -29.28 0.79 -7.39
C LEU A 47 -29.11 2.24 -7.86
N PRO A 48 -29.37 3.25 -7.00
CA PRO A 48 -29.48 4.64 -7.43
C PRO A 48 -28.09 5.21 -7.72
N VAL A 49 -27.88 5.66 -8.95
CA VAL A 49 -26.62 6.30 -9.37
C VAL A 49 -26.37 7.54 -8.52
N ALA A 50 -25.16 7.65 -8.00
CA ALA A 50 -24.68 8.75 -7.18
C ALA A 50 -23.47 9.39 -7.88
N PRO A 51 -23.65 10.47 -8.67
CA PRO A 51 -22.53 11.23 -9.22
C PRO A 51 -21.65 11.80 -8.12
N SER A 52 -20.35 11.96 -8.41
CA SER A 52 -19.49 12.73 -7.51
C SER A 52 -19.98 14.17 -7.37
N ILE A 53 -20.05 14.68 -6.14
CA ILE A 53 -20.39 16.09 -5.87
C ILE A 53 -19.17 17.00 -5.95
N PHE A 54 -17.98 16.44 -6.14
CA PHE A 54 -16.72 17.18 -6.20
C PHE A 54 -16.40 17.64 -7.62
N LYS A 55 -15.71 18.76 -7.71
CA LYS A 55 -15.23 19.30 -8.98
C LYS A 55 -13.95 18.59 -9.40
N PHE A 56 -13.80 18.46 -10.70
CA PHE A 56 -12.59 17.94 -11.32
C PHE A 56 -11.99 18.97 -12.26
N ASN A 57 -10.67 19.03 -12.28
CA ASN A 57 -9.91 19.85 -13.21
C ASN A 57 -8.84 19.01 -13.89
N GLN A 58 -8.41 19.46 -15.07
CA GLN A 58 -7.29 18.88 -15.78
C GLN A 58 -5.98 19.49 -15.30
N HIS A 59 -4.99 18.66 -15.02
CA HIS A 59 -3.68 19.05 -14.52
C HIS A 59 -2.57 18.40 -15.34
N GLY A 60 -1.38 19.00 -15.32
CA GLY A 60 -0.19 18.52 -16.00
C GLY A 60 -0.23 18.61 -17.51
N GLY A 61 0.85 18.18 -18.14
CA GLY A 61 1.03 18.20 -19.60
C GLY A 61 0.04 17.28 -20.33
N ASN A 62 -0.36 16.17 -19.72
CA ASN A 62 -1.30 15.20 -20.27
C ASN A 62 -2.77 15.49 -19.94
N LYS A 63 -3.06 16.65 -19.32
CA LYS A 63 -4.43 17.05 -18.95
C LYS A 63 -5.18 15.98 -18.16
N THR A 64 -4.52 15.40 -17.19
CA THR A 64 -5.08 14.36 -16.32
C THR A 64 -6.15 14.94 -15.41
N TRP A 65 -7.32 14.30 -15.36
CA TRP A 65 -8.40 14.69 -14.47
C TRP A 65 -8.07 14.31 -13.02
N VAL A 66 -8.10 15.29 -12.13
CA VAL A 66 -7.92 15.11 -10.68
C VAL A 66 -9.00 15.91 -9.95
N SER A 67 -9.55 15.30 -8.91
CA SER A 67 -10.55 15.92 -8.04
C SER A 67 -10.00 17.10 -7.24
N GLU A 68 -10.85 18.07 -6.94
CA GLU A 68 -10.55 19.18 -6.01
C GLU A 68 -10.17 18.72 -4.60
N LEU A 69 -10.41 17.44 -4.28
CA LEU A 69 -10.02 16.81 -3.03
C LEU A 69 -8.50 16.60 -2.91
N LEU A 70 -7.78 16.59 -4.03
CA LEU A 70 -6.36 16.24 -4.13
C LEU A 70 -5.53 17.34 -4.81
N PRO A 71 -5.59 18.60 -4.33
CA PRO A 71 -4.92 19.72 -4.98
C PRO A 71 -3.38 19.60 -4.97
N HIS A 72 -2.80 18.98 -3.94
CA HIS A 72 -1.36 18.78 -3.86
C HIS A 72 -0.90 17.64 -4.77
N THR A 73 -1.60 16.50 -4.78
CA THR A 73 -1.33 15.40 -5.72
C THR A 73 -1.48 15.88 -7.17
N ALA A 74 -2.45 16.76 -7.46
CA ALA A 74 -2.62 17.38 -8.77
C ALA A 74 -1.38 18.19 -9.21
N SER A 75 -0.62 18.78 -8.27
CA SER A 75 0.60 19.54 -8.58
C SER A 75 1.79 18.69 -8.99
N VAL A 76 1.77 17.39 -8.69
CA VAL A 76 2.84 16.43 -9.05
C VAL A 76 2.36 15.39 -10.07
N VAL A 77 1.21 15.61 -10.71
CA VAL A 77 0.58 14.62 -11.61
C VAL A 77 1.46 14.25 -12.81
N ASP A 78 2.36 15.15 -13.23
CA ASP A 78 3.33 14.87 -14.29
C ASP A 78 4.43 13.87 -13.89
N ASP A 79 4.55 13.56 -12.62
CA ASP A 79 5.43 12.51 -12.10
C ASP A 79 4.70 11.17 -11.91
N LEU A 80 3.36 11.13 -12.07
CA LEU A 80 2.53 9.96 -11.80
C LEU A 80 2.16 9.17 -13.05
N CYS A 81 2.09 7.86 -12.92
CA CYS A 81 1.40 6.96 -13.84
C CYS A 81 0.11 6.49 -13.20
N ILE A 82 -1.03 6.93 -13.69
CA ILE A 82 -2.36 6.61 -13.15
C ILE A 82 -2.96 5.46 -13.93
N VAL A 83 -3.20 4.33 -13.26
CA VAL A 83 -3.81 3.12 -13.82
C VAL A 83 -5.25 3.03 -13.34
N LYS A 84 -6.22 3.25 -14.24
CA LYS A 84 -7.66 3.30 -13.91
C LYS A 84 -8.38 1.95 -14.06
N SER A 85 -7.71 0.98 -14.61
CA SER A 85 -8.27 -0.31 -15.03
C SER A 85 -7.81 -1.49 -14.18
N ILE A 86 -7.45 -1.24 -12.91
CA ILE A 86 -7.13 -2.33 -11.99
C ILE A 86 -8.42 -3.07 -11.61
N TYR A 87 -8.36 -4.40 -11.49
CA TYR A 87 -9.47 -5.23 -11.02
C TYR A 87 -9.02 -6.44 -10.22
N THR A 88 -9.94 -6.97 -9.42
CA THR A 88 -9.76 -8.16 -8.57
C THR A 88 -11.06 -8.96 -8.49
N GLU A 89 -11.00 -10.18 -7.97
CA GLU A 89 -12.19 -11.02 -7.73
C GLU A 89 -12.76 -10.86 -6.32
N ALA A 90 -11.96 -10.39 -5.38
CA ALA A 90 -12.35 -10.30 -3.98
C ALA A 90 -13.24 -9.07 -3.73
N ILE A 91 -14.44 -9.30 -3.20
CA ILE A 91 -15.45 -8.25 -2.96
C ILE A 91 -15.51 -7.78 -1.50
N ASN A 92 -14.84 -8.48 -0.58
CA ASN A 92 -14.75 -8.12 0.85
C ASN A 92 -13.31 -7.73 1.20
N HIS A 93 -13.14 -6.83 2.17
CA HIS A 93 -11.85 -6.27 2.54
C HIS A 93 -10.81 -7.32 2.91
N ASP A 94 -11.10 -8.23 3.84
CA ASP A 94 -10.11 -9.18 4.32
C ASP A 94 -9.54 -10.08 3.21
N PRO A 95 -10.33 -10.76 2.36
CA PRO A 95 -9.78 -11.50 1.23
C PRO A 95 -9.15 -10.58 0.17
N ALA A 96 -9.66 -9.36 -0.05
CA ALA A 96 -9.11 -8.44 -1.04
C ALA A 96 -7.74 -7.88 -0.65
N ILE A 97 -7.59 -7.42 0.60
CA ILE A 97 -6.29 -6.97 1.13
C ILE A 97 -5.31 -8.14 1.15
N THR A 98 -5.74 -9.31 1.61
CA THR A 98 -4.91 -10.52 1.63
C THR A 98 -4.46 -10.88 0.21
N PHE A 99 -5.35 -10.83 -0.77
CA PHE A 99 -5.02 -11.10 -2.17
C PHE A 99 -4.02 -10.08 -2.74
N PHE A 100 -4.27 -8.81 -2.52
CA PHE A 100 -3.36 -7.76 -2.98
C PHE A 100 -1.95 -7.93 -2.37
N GLN A 101 -1.88 -8.26 -1.08
CA GLN A 101 -0.61 -8.39 -0.37
C GLN A 101 0.12 -9.72 -0.63
N THR A 102 -0.57 -10.81 -0.91
CA THR A 102 0.02 -12.16 -0.91
C THR A 102 -0.19 -12.96 -2.20
N GLY A 103 -0.93 -12.40 -3.17
CA GLY A 103 -1.31 -13.10 -4.40
C GLY A 103 -2.31 -14.24 -4.19
N ASN A 104 -2.99 -14.28 -3.03
CA ASN A 104 -4.04 -15.26 -2.74
C ASN A 104 -5.06 -14.71 -1.75
N GLN A 105 -6.34 -15.02 -1.93
CA GLN A 105 -7.40 -14.60 -1.02
C GLN A 105 -7.36 -15.31 0.33
N LEU A 106 -6.78 -16.51 0.38
CA LEU A 106 -6.62 -17.28 1.60
C LEU A 106 -5.30 -16.92 2.29
N PRO A 107 -5.29 -16.75 3.63
CA PRO A 107 -4.08 -16.48 4.38
C PRO A 107 -3.09 -17.63 4.35
N GLY A 108 -1.82 -17.36 4.69
CA GLY A 108 -0.75 -18.36 4.80
C GLY A 108 0.33 -18.23 3.73
N ARG A 109 0.13 -17.41 2.68
CA ARG A 109 1.18 -17.10 1.70
C ARG A 109 2.03 -15.91 2.14
N PRO A 110 3.31 -15.84 1.69
CA PRO A 110 4.17 -14.69 1.96
C PRO A 110 3.61 -13.40 1.35
N SER A 111 3.77 -12.30 2.06
CA SER A 111 3.44 -10.97 1.55
C SER A 111 4.39 -10.52 0.44
N ILE A 112 3.96 -9.54 -0.37
CA ILE A 112 4.78 -8.94 -1.43
C ILE A 112 6.12 -8.43 -0.88
N GLY A 113 6.13 -7.77 0.29
CA GLY A 113 7.35 -7.31 0.93
C GLY A 113 8.25 -8.46 1.35
N SER A 114 7.69 -9.60 1.77
CA SER A 114 8.46 -10.81 2.08
C SER A 114 9.06 -11.45 0.82
N TRP A 115 8.33 -11.46 -0.30
CA TRP A 115 8.87 -11.91 -1.59
C TRP A 115 10.00 -11.01 -2.09
N ILE A 116 9.86 -9.69 -1.97
CA ILE A 116 10.90 -8.72 -2.31
C ILE A 116 12.14 -8.92 -1.42
N SER A 117 11.94 -9.06 -0.11
CA SER A 117 13.01 -9.34 0.85
C SER A 117 13.74 -10.66 0.53
N TYR A 118 13.00 -11.70 0.14
CA TYR A 118 13.57 -12.98 -0.29
C TYR A 118 14.35 -12.87 -1.60
N GLY A 119 13.86 -12.10 -2.56
CA GLY A 119 14.46 -11.95 -3.90
C GLY A 119 15.68 -11.06 -3.93
N LEU A 120 15.66 -9.94 -3.20
CA LEU A 120 16.71 -8.91 -3.26
C LEU A 120 17.69 -8.94 -2.07
N GLY A 121 17.30 -9.56 -0.95
CA GLY A 121 18.11 -9.48 0.27
C GLY A 121 18.10 -8.08 0.89
N SER A 122 19.13 -7.74 1.66
CA SER A 122 19.29 -6.47 2.32
C SER A 122 20.60 -5.81 1.94
N ASP A 123 20.57 -4.49 1.70
CA ASP A 123 21.76 -3.65 1.55
C ASP A 123 22.12 -2.92 2.86
N ASN A 124 21.31 -3.13 3.91
CA ASN A 124 21.51 -2.55 5.23
C ASN A 124 21.53 -3.65 6.30
N ASP A 125 22.62 -3.71 7.05
CA ASP A 125 22.79 -4.70 8.12
C ASP A 125 22.12 -4.28 9.45
N ASN A 126 21.69 -3.02 9.59
CA ASN A 126 21.23 -2.44 10.84
C ASN A 126 19.71 -2.23 10.91
N LEU A 127 19.01 -2.38 9.77
CA LEU A 127 17.56 -2.23 9.66
C LEU A 127 16.96 -3.40 8.87
N PRO A 128 15.69 -3.77 9.16
CA PRO A 128 14.99 -4.78 8.38
C PRO A 128 14.85 -4.37 6.91
N THR A 129 14.93 -5.34 6.02
CA THR A 129 14.70 -5.15 4.57
C THR A 129 13.29 -4.66 4.26
N PHE A 130 12.31 -5.08 5.09
CA PHE A 130 10.89 -4.76 4.95
C PHE A 130 10.35 -4.14 6.25
N ILE A 131 9.91 -2.89 6.17
CA ILE A 131 9.36 -2.13 7.31
C ILE A 131 7.92 -1.72 7.02
N VAL A 132 7.08 -1.79 8.06
CA VAL A 132 5.67 -1.43 8.01
C VAL A 132 5.37 -0.27 8.94
N LEU A 133 4.70 0.75 8.42
CA LEU A 133 4.21 1.91 9.16
C LEU A 133 2.68 1.92 9.12
N VAL A 134 2.02 2.24 10.23
CA VAL A 134 0.56 2.36 10.31
C VAL A 134 0.21 3.73 10.87
N SER A 135 -0.66 4.46 10.17
CA SER A 135 -1.08 5.80 10.61
C SER A 135 -2.05 5.71 11.78
N LYS A 136 -1.90 6.60 12.77
CA LYS A 136 -2.76 6.70 13.94
C LYS A 136 -3.99 7.59 13.75
N ASN A 137 -3.91 8.57 12.87
CA ASN A 137 -4.94 9.60 12.67
C ASN A 137 -6.08 9.18 11.75
N ALA A 138 -6.11 7.91 11.36
CA ALA A 138 -7.18 7.32 10.56
C ALA A 138 -8.17 6.56 11.47
N PRO A 139 -9.48 6.48 11.10
CA PRO A 139 -10.39 5.51 11.69
C PRO A 139 -9.83 4.10 11.56
N GLN A 140 -9.98 3.28 12.60
CA GLN A 140 -9.53 1.88 12.59
C GLN A 140 -10.69 0.95 12.26
N ASP A 141 -11.41 1.24 11.18
CA ASP A 141 -12.60 0.54 10.71
C ASP A 141 -12.27 -0.77 9.96
N GLN A 142 -11.08 -0.85 9.36
CA GLN A 142 -10.60 -2.07 8.71
C GLN A 142 -9.41 -2.66 9.47
N PRO A 143 -9.56 -3.84 10.10
CA PRO A 143 -8.47 -4.42 10.87
C PRO A 143 -7.28 -4.78 9.97
N LEU A 144 -6.08 -4.34 10.39
CA LEU A 144 -4.82 -4.73 9.78
C LEU A 144 -4.20 -5.86 10.62
N TYR A 145 -4.02 -7.00 10.00
CA TYR A 145 -3.44 -8.18 10.63
C TYR A 145 -1.97 -8.34 10.25
N ALA A 146 -1.16 -8.83 11.19
CA ALA A 146 0.28 -9.08 10.98
C ALA A 146 0.56 -10.01 9.77
N ARG A 147 -0.39 -10.88 9.38
CA ARG A 147 -0.25 -11.72 8.19
C ARG A 147 -0.12 -10.93 6.88
N LEU A 148 -0.59 -9.67 6.84
CA LEU A 148 -0.50 -8.82 5.65
C LEU A 148 0.95 -8.40 5.32
N TRP A 149 1.85 -8.52 6.30
CA TRP A 149 3.30 -8.34 6.13
C TRP A 149 4.10 -9.53 6.65
N GLY A 150 3.42 -10.66 6.79
CA GLY A 150 4.01 -11.90 7.27
C GLY A 150 4.82 -12.63 6.19
N ASN A 151 5.73 -13.48 6.67
CA ASN A 151 6.58 -14.32 5.81
C ASN A 151 5.84 -15.52 5.20
N GLY A 152 4.63 -15.87 5.66
CA GLY A 152 3.93 -17.08 5.23
C GLY A 152 4.79 -18.32 5.42
N PHE A 153 5.06 -19.04 4.33
CA PHE A 153 5.94 -20.22 4.34
C PHE A 153 7.43 -19.92 4.06
N LEU A 154 7.80 -18.66 3.83
CA LEU A 154 9.22 -18.29 3.76
C LEU A 154 9.84 -18.25 5.16
N PRO A 155 11.17 -18.38 5.29
CA PRO A 155 11.86 -18.19 6.57
C PRO A 155 11.49 -16.85 7.22
N THR A 156 11.40 -16.85 8.56
CA THR A 156 10.90 -15.71 9.35
C THR A 156 11.71 -14.43 9.20
N LYS A 157 12.97 -14.51 8.78
CA LYS A 157 13.84 -13.36 8.50
C LYS A 157 13.34 -12.44 7.39
N TYR A 158 12.41 -12.90 6.55
CA TYR A 158 11.84 -12.13 5.44
C TYR A 158 10.53 -11.42 5.76
N GLN A 159 9.98 -11.59 6.98
CA GLN A 159 8.76 -10.90 7.38
C GLN A 159 8.97 -9.40 7.57
N GLY A 160 7.89 -8.63 7.39
CA GLY A 160 7.88 -7.20 7.69
C GLY A 160 7.94 -6.92 9.19
N VAL A 161 8.68 -5.90 9.56
CA VAL A 161 8.75 -5.40 10.95
C VAL A 161 7.95 -4.11 11.06
N GLN A 162 6.94 -4.12 11.91
CA GLN A 162 6.14 -2.92 12.16
C GLN A 162 6.90 -1.95 13.08
N PHE A 163 7.15 -0.74 12.56
CA PHE A 163 7.63 0.38 13.35
C PHE A 163 6.45 1.20 13.86
N ARG A 164 6.40 1.41 15.15
CA ARG A 164 5.33 2.12 15.86
C ARG A 164 5.79 3.52 16.25
N SER A 165 4.88 4.45 16.24
CA SER A 165 5.14 5.75 16.83
C SER A 165 5.05 5.65 18.36
N GLY A 166 5.99 6.29 19.07
CA GLY A 166 6.03 6.31 20.54
C GLY A 166 7.38 5.89 21.08
N LYS A 167 7.42 5.58 22.38
CA LYS A 167 8.67 5.26 23.11
C LYS A 167 9.30 3.94 22.67
N ASP A 168 8.46 2.98 22.24
CA ASP A 168 8.89 1.64 21.82
C ASP A 168 8.55 1.42 20.35
N PRO A 169 9.38 1.96 19.42
CA PRO A 169 9.13 1.84 17.99
C PRO A 169 9.03 0.38 17.50
N VAL A 170 9.81 -0.51 18.08
CA VAL A 170 9.76 -1.95 17.86
C VAL A 170 9.61 -2.64 19.20
N LEU A 171 8.62 -3.54 19.31
CA LEU A 171 8.38 -4.28 20.57
C LEU A 171 9.59 -5.15 20.93
N TYR A 172 9.88 -5.19 22.23
CA TYR A 172 10.96 -6.02 22.80
C TYR A 172 12.36 -5.70 22.27
N LEU A 173 12.55 -4.50 21.72
CA LEU A 173 13.84 -4.06 21.23
C LEU A 173 14.80 -3.71 22.38
N ASN A 174 14.26 -3.06 23.41
CA ASN A 174 15.03 -2.62 24.58
C ASN A 174 15.49 -3.80 25.44
N ASN A 175 16.60 -3.63 26.13
CA ASN A 175 17.06 -4.61 27.11
C ASN A 175 16.07 -4.68 28.29
N PRO A 176 15.89 -5.86 28.92
CA PRO A 176 15.20 -5.97 30.19
C PRO A 176 15.90 -5.14 31.28
N ASP A 177 15.14 -4.76 32.30
CA ASP A 177 15.69 -4.04 33.44
C ASP A 177 16.84 -4.82 34.08
N GLY A 178 17.97 -4.13 34.30
CA GLY A 178 19.17 -4.68 34.91
C GLY A 178 20.17 -5.33 33.93
N TYR A 179 19.86 -5.31 32.62
CA TYR A 179 20.77 -5.77 31.55
C TYR A 179 21.25 -4.57 30.73
N ASP A 180 22.54 -4.48 30.49
CA ASP A 180 23.10 -3.49 29.57
C ASP A 180 23.40 -4.06 28.16
N GLY A 181 24.06 -3.27 27.31
CA GLY A 181 24.41 -3.66 25.96
C GLY A 181 25.48 -4.75 25.89
N GLU A 182 26.41 -4.76 26.82
CA GLU A 182 27.46 -5.79 26.86
C GLU A 182 26.90 -7.13 27.32
N ASP A 183 26.04 -7.15 28.35
CA ASP A 183 25.34 -8.36 28.79
C ASP A 183 24.56 -9.01 27.64
N ARG A 184 23.87 -8.16 26.84
CA ARG A 184 23.12 -8.66 25.67
C ARG A 184 24.03 -9.18 24.59
N LYS A 185 25.15 -8.54 24.34
CA LYS A 185 26.14 -9.00 23.37
C LYS A 185 26.72 -10.36 23.76
N GLU A 186 27.14 -10.52 25.02
CA GLU A 186 27.63 -11.81 25.52
C GLU A 186 26.57 -12.92 25.40
N MET A 187 25.31 -12.61 25.74
CA MET A 187 24.20 -13.54 25.57
C MET A 187 24.02 -13.96 24.11
N LEU A 188 24.09 -13.00 23.17
CA LEU A 188 23.97 -13.30 21.74
C LEU A 188 25.12 -14.14 21.21
N GLU A 189 26.35 -13.87 21.64
CA GLU A 189 27.53 -14.69 21.30
C GLU A 189 27.38 -16.14 21.81
N TYR A 190 26.81 -16.30 23.01
CA TYR A 190 26.52 -17.62 23.57
C TYR A 190 25.43 -18.37 22.78
N LEU A 191 24.34 -17.68 22.45
CA LEU A 191 23.26 -18.21 21.63
C LEU A 191 23.75 -18.58 20.23
N HIS A 192 24.61 -17.74 19.63
CA HIS A 192 25.22 -18.02 18.33
C HIS A 192 25.98 -19.35 18.36
N LYS A 193 26.89 -19.55 19.34
CA LYS A 193 27.66 -20.80 19.51
C LYS A 193 26.77 -22.02 19.71
N LEU A 194 25.71 -21.89 20.53
CA LEU A 194 24.77 -23.00 20.76
C LEU A 194 24.00 -23.35 19.48
N ASN A 195 23.53 -22.35 18.75
CA ASN A 195 22.77 -22.53 17.53
C ASN A 195 23.65 -23.09 16.40
N GLU A 196 24.93 -22.68 16.29
CA GLU A 196 25.87 -23.28 15.33
C GLU A 196 26.10 -24.74 15.60
N GLN A 197 26.27 -25.15 16.88
CA GLN A 197 26.41 -26.55 17.24
C GLN A 197 25.17 -27.37 16.85
N GLN A 198 23.98 -26.84 17.09
CA GLN A 198 22.73 -27.51 16.71
C GLN A 198 22.50 -27.49 15.20
N ASN A 199 22.82 -26.41 14.51
CA ASN A 199 22.66 -26.29 13.05
C ASN A 199 23.61 -27.29 12.32
N SER A 200 24.82 -27.51 12.83
CA SER A 200 25.73 -28.54 12.31
C SER A 200 25.17 -29.95 12.39
N ALA A 201 24.28 -30.21 13.36
CA ALA A 201 23.65 -31.50 13.55
C ALA A 201 22.36 -31.69 12.74
N TYR A 202 21.57 -30.65 12.54
CA TYR A 202 20.21 -30.73 11.98
C TYR A 202 20.01 -29.98 10.67
N SER A 203 20.89 -29.04 10.29
CA SER A 203 20.83 -28.22 9.07
C SER A 203 19.45 -27.55 8.87
N ASP A 204 18.85 -27.01 9.94
CA ASP A 204 17.54 -26.39 9.90
C ASP A 204 17.66 -24.88 9.46
N PRO A 205 17.09 -24.51 8.29
CA PRO A 205 17.12 -23.11 7.81
C PRO A 205 16.48 -22.11 8.77
N GLU A 206 15.51 -22.53 9.58
CA GLU A 206 14.83 -21.66 10.56
C GLU A 206 15.75 -21.31 11.74
N MET A 207 16.66 -22.20 12.10
CA MET A 207 17.66 -21.93 13.13
C MET A 207 18.62 -20.81 12.72
N SER A 208 19.11 -20.86 11.47
CA SER A 208 19.93 -19.79 10.90
C SER A 208 19.16 -18.46 10.79
N ALA A 209 17.86 -18.52 10.48
CA ALA A 209 16.99 -17.36 10.45
C ALA A 209 16.83 -16.71 11.84
N ARG A 210 16.68 -17.51 12.91
CA ARG A 210 16.60 -17.02 14.30
C ARG A 210 17.87 -16.31 14.75
N ILE A 211 19.03 -16.88 14.43
CA ILE A 211 20.33 -16.25 14.74
C ILE A 211 20.37 -14.86 14.10
N SER A 212 20.11 -14.78 12.79
CA SER A 212 20.11 -13.52 12.05
C SER A 212 19.11 -12.51 12.61
N GLN A 213 17.95 -12.96 13.10
CA GLN A 213 16.94 -12.09 13.74
C GLN A 213 17.43 -11.52 15.08
N TYR A 214 18.10 -12.31 15.92
CA TYR A 214 18.64 -11.82 17.18
C TYR A 214 19.76 -10.80 16.96
N GLU A 215 20.64 -11.05 16.02
CA GLU A 215 21.70 -10.09 15.64
C GLU A 215 21.11 -8.81 15.06
N MET A 216 20.12 -8.91 14.19
CA MET A 216 19.40 -7.76 13.66
C MET A 216 18.74 -6.96 14.79
N ALA A 217 18.03 -7.62 15.72
CA ALA A 217 17.39 -6.96 16.85
C ALA A 217 18.40 -6.20 17.72
N TYR A 218 19.60 -6.74 17.91
CA TYR A 218 20.66 -6.05 18.64
C TYR A 218 21.13 -4.76 17.91
N ARG A 219 21.41 -4.88 16.60
CA ARG A 219 21.82 -3.71 15.80
C ARG A 219 20.72 -2.64 15.71
N MET A 220 19.46 -3.06 15.71
CA MET A 220 18.30 -2.17 15.70
C MET A 220 18.17 -1.32 16.99
N GLN A 221 18.76 -1.72 18.11
CA GLN A 221 18.69 -0.94 19.36
C GLN A 221 19.25 0.48 19.21
N SER A 222 20.26 0.67 18.36
CA SER A 222 20.83 1.98 18.06
C SER A 222 20.23 2.62 16.81
N SER A 223 20.03 1.85 15.75
CA SER A 223 19.60 2.35 14.43
C SER A 223 18.14 2.80 14.39
N VAL A 224 17.24 2.09 15.09
CA VAL A 224 15.80 2.43 15.11
C VAL A 224 15.54 3.77 15.80
N PRO A 225 16.07 4.08 17.02
CA PRO A 225 15.90 5.40 17.61
C PRO A 225 16.44 6.53 16.72
N GLU A 226 17.58 6.32 16.05
CA GLU A 226 18.17 7.31 15.14
C GLU A 226 17.25 7.63 13.95
N VAL A 227 16.71 6.61 13.29
CA VAL A 227 15.84 6.82 12.12
C VAL A 227 14.48 7.37 12.50
N MET A 228 13.94 6.98 13.67
CA MET A 228 12.65 7.44 14.19
C MET A 228 12.67 8.88 14.72
N ASP A 229 13.84 9.41 15.03
CA ASP A 229 13.99 10.78 15.50
C ASP A 229 13.83 11.77 14.34
N LEU A 230 12.68 12.46 14.30
CA LEU A 230 12.39 13.53 13.35
C LEU A 230 12.84 14.92 13.86
N SER A 231 13.35 15.06 15.09
CA SER A 231 13.72 16.36 15.69
C SER A 231 14.84 17.08 14.93
N LYS A 232 15.64 16.31 14.18
CA LYS A 232 16.76 16.81 13.38
C LYS A 232 16.35 17.24 11.96
N GLU A 233 15.10 16.99 11.56
CA GLU A 233 14.63 17.41 10.25
C GLU A 233 14.52 18.93 10.16
N PRO A 234 14.95 19.52 9.03
CA PRO A 234 14.84 20.96 8.82
C PRO A 234 13.36 21.43 8.85
N ARG A 235 13.13 22.66 9.33
CA ARG A 235 11.78 23.25 9.39
C ARG A 235 11.05 23.19 8.03
N GLN A 236 11.77 23.39 6.92
CA GLN A 236 11.22 23.37 5.56
C GLN A 236 10.62 21.98 5.20
N ILE A 237 11.13 20.89 5.76
CA ILE A 237 10.57 19.54 5.55
C ILE A 237 9.19 19.46 6.19
N PHE A 238 9.04 19.90 7.45
CA PHE A 238 7.74 19.91 8.10
C PHE A 238 6.73 20.84 7.40
N GLU A 239 7.18 21.96 6.84
CA GLU A 239 6.34 22.86 6.05
C GLU A 239 5.91 22.21 4.73
N LEU A 240 6.80 21.47 4.07
CA LEU A 240 6.50 20.72 2.84
C LEU A 240 5.46 19.62 3.07
N TYR A 241 5.68 18.77 4.09
CA TYR A 241 4.79 17.64 4.40
C TYR A 241 3.50 18.05 5.13
N GLY A 242 3.39 19.30 5.57
CA GLY A 242 2.22 19.84 6.25
C GLY A 242 2.32 19.78 7.78
N LYS A 243 1.40 20.50 8.43
CA LYS A 243 1.44 20.71 9.89
C LYS A 243 1.41 19.41 10.70
N ASP A 244 0.70 18.40 10.22
CA ASP A 244 0.50 17.13 10.92
C ASP A 244 1.76 16.28 10.91
N SER A 245 2.76 16.60 10.07
CA SER A 245 4.05 15.90 10.00
C SER A 245 4.91 16.02 11.27
N LYS A 246 4.60 16.98 12.16
CA LYS A 246 5.26 17.12 13.47
C LYS A 246 4.68 16.17 14.52
N GLU A 247 3.50 15.62 14.27
CA GLU A 247 2.84 14.72 15.22
C GLU A 247 3.21 13.27 14.88
N PRO A 248 3.93 12.56 15.77
CA PRO A 248 4.38 11.20 15.52
C PRO A 248 3.22 10.23 15.24
N GLY A 249 3.35 9.45 14.19
CA GLY A 249 2.39 8.43 13.78
C GLY A 249 1.26 8.94 12.88
N THR A 250 1.22 10.22 12.54
CA THR A 250 0.35 10.70 11.46
C THR A 250 0.82 10.18 10.11
N PHE A 251 -0.04 10.18 9.09
CA PHE A 251 0.35 9.81 7.74
C PHE A 251 1.54 10.65 7.25
N ALA A 252 1.50 11.96 7.50
CA ALA A 252 2.54 12.90 7.10
C ALA A 252 3.90 12.62 7.79
N ALA A 253 3.90 12.37 9.12
CA ALA A 253 5.11 11.97 9.83
C ALA A 253 5.67 10.64 9.32
N ASN A 254 4.79 9.68 9.03
CA ASN A 254 5.18 8.38 8.47
C ASN A 254 5.74 8.49 7.04
N CYS A 255 5.30 9.45 6.23
CA CYS A 255 5.92 9.74 4.93
C CYS A 255 7.36 10.25 5.09
N ILE A 256 7.63 11.14 6.07
CA ILE A 256 9.02 11.55 6.37
C ILE A 256 9.85 10.36 6.83
N LEU A 257 9.31 9.50 7.70
CA LEU A 257 10.00 8.28 8.14
C LEU A 257 10.28 7.33 6.97
N ALA A 258 9.32 7.15 6.06
CA ALA A 258 9.51 6.32 4.87
C ALA A 258 10.69 6.84 4.02
N ARG A 259 10.79 8.16 3.78
CA ARG A 259 11.93 8.76 3.08
C ARG A 259 13.24 8.51 3.83
N LYS A 260 13.31 8.70 5.15
CA LYS A 260 14.51 8.40 5.96
C LYS A 260 14.92 6.93 5.90
N LEU A 261 13.95 6.02 5.86
CA LEU A 261 14.20 4.59 5.71
C LEU A 261 14.79 4.26 4.34
N LEU A 262 14.29 4.89 3.27
CA LEU A 262 14.86 4.77 1.92
C LEU A 262 16.29 5.31 1.85
N GLU A 263 16.62 6.43 2.52
CA GLU A 263 17.98 6.96 2.65
C GLU A 263 18.93 6.03 3.41
N LYS A 264 18.40 5.03 4.11
CA LYS A 264 19.14 3.97 4.82
C LYS A 264 19.07 2.63 4.08
N ASP A 265 18.76 2.62 2.80
CA ASP A 265 18.72 1.45 1.91
C ASP A 265 17.70 0.36 2.34
N VAL A 266 16.63 0.75 3.03
CA VAL A 266 15.50 -0.16 3.30
C VAL A 266 14.77 -0.45 1.98
N LYS A 267 14.71 -1.71 1.56
CA LYS A 267 14.22 -2.13 0.24
C LYS A 267 12.71 -1.96 0.06
N PHE A 268 11.93 -2.18 1.12
CA PHE A 268 10.48 -2.10 1.03
C PHE A 268 9.88 -1.46 2.28
N VAL A 269 9.21 -0.33 2.09
CA VAL A 269 8.48 0.38 3.14
C VAL A 269 7.00 0.38 2.79
N GLN A 270 6.17 -0.17 3.65
CA GLN A 270 4.71 -0.20 3.48
C GLN A 270 4.05 0.69 4.52
N LEU A 271 3.36 1.74 4.06
CA LEU A 271 2.61 2.66 4.91
C LEU A 271 1.11 2.40 4.72
N TYR A 272 0.43 1.98 5.79
CA TYR A 272 -1.02 1.80 5.83
C TYR A 272 -1.72 3.04 6.40
N HIS A 273 -2.79 3.45 5.70
CA HIS A 273 -3.72 4.47 6.16
C HIS A 273 -5.14 3.96 6.02
N GLN A 274 -5.82 3.72 7.14
CA GLN A 274 -7.19 3.17 7.21
C GLN A 274 -8.24 4.27 7.02
N GLY A 275 -9.52 3.89 6.99
CA GLY A 275 -10.64 4.85 7.00
C GLY A 275 -11.19 5.18 5.62
N TRP A 276 -10.95 4.34 4.61
CA TRP A 276 -11.49 4.54 3.26
C TRP A 276 -12.76 3.72 2.98
N ASP A 277 -13.26 2.98 3.97
CA ASP A 277 -14.49 2.18 3.87
C ASP A 277 -15.74 3.03 4.14
N MET A 278 -16.24 3.71 3.10
CA MET A 278 -17.26 4.75 3.23
C MET A 278 -18.61 4.31 2.70
N HIS A 279 -19.33 3.49 3.48
CA HIS A 279 -20.68 3.00 3.16
C HIS A 279 -21.80 4.02 3.40
N GLY A 280 -21.52 5.12 4.10
CA GLY A 280 -22.39 6.25 4.37
C GLY A 280 -21.57 7.48 4.72
N GLY A 281 -22.10 8.68 4.56
CA GLY A 281 -21.37 9.92 4.86
C GLY A 281 -20.09 10.11 4.03
N LEU A 282 -19.99 9.45 2.88
CA LEU A 282 -18.79 9.44 2.05
C LEU A 282 -18.28 10.86 1.74
N PRO A 283 -19.10 11.84 1.35
CA PRO A 283 -18.60 13.17 1.02
C PRO A 283 -17.85 13.88 2.14
N SER A 284 -18.27 13.68 3.39
CA SER A 284 -17.59 14.28 4.54
C SER A 284 -16.36 13.49 4.95
N ALA A 285 -16.45 12.16 4.93
CA ALA A 285 -15.36 11.26 5.30
C ALA A 285 -14.20 11.34 4.32
N ILE A 286 -14.46 11.34 3.00
CA ILE A 286 -13.39 11.40 1.99
C ILE A 286 -12.65 12.74 2.00
N LYS A 287 -13.35 13.85 2.28
CA LYS A 287 -12.69 15.16 2.48
C LYS A 287 -11.65 15.09 3.58
N LYS A 288 -11.98 14.42 4.70
CA LYS A 288 -11.05 14.25 5.80
C LYS A 288 -9.86 13.37 5.39
N GLN A 289 -10.10 12.21 4.78
CA GLN A 289 -9.04 11.31 4.36
C GLN A 289 -8.09 11.95 3.33
N CYS A 290 -8.64 12.64 2.33
CA CYS A 290 -7.84 13.37 1.36
C CYS A 290 -7.03 14.48 2.02
N LYS A 291 -7.62 15.24 2.96
CA LYS A 291 -6.90 16.29 3.70
C LYS A 291 -5.74 15.72 4.52
N ASP A 292 -5.92 14.55 5.13
CA ASP A 292 -4.89 13.90 5.96
C ASP A 292 -3.74 13.34 5.12
N THR A 293 -3.97 13.02 3.83
CA THR A 293 -3.00 12.30 3.00
C THR A 293 -2.43 13.08 1.82
N ASP A 294 -3.19 14.01 1.22
CA ASP A 294 -2.86 14.64 -0.07
C ASP A 294 -1.55 15.44 -0.05
N GLN A 295 -1.40 16.37 0.90
CA GLN A 295 -0.19 17.20 0.99
C GLN A 295 1.05 16.34 1.22
N ALA A 296 0.98 15.40 2.15
CA ALA A 296 2.12 14.55 2.49
C ALA A 296 2.49 13.59 1.34
N THR A 297 1.51 13.12 0.58
CA THR A 297 1.74 12.29 -0.62
C THR A 297 2.51 13.07 -1.70
N ALA A 298 2.06 14.28 -2.03
CA ALA A 298 2.75 15.14 -3.00
C ALA A 298 4.13 15.58 -2.50
N ALA A 299 4.24 15.89 -1.20
CA ALA A 299 5.50 16.21 -0.56
C ALA A 299 6.51 15.07 -0.66
N PHE A 300 6.04 13.83 -0.46
CA PHE A 300 6.89 12.65 -0.55
C PHE A 300 7.48 12.47 -1.96
N ILE A 301 6.67 12.58 -3.01
CA ILE A 301 7.15 12.56 -4.41
C ILE A 301 8.15 13.70 -4.66
N THR A 302 7.81 14.91 -4.23
CA THR A 302 8.65 16.10 -4.41
C THR A 302 10.00 15.98 -3.68
N ASP A 303 10.00 15.46 -2.43
CA ASP A 303 11.20 15.31 -1.61
C ASP A 303 12.12 14.22 -2.18
N LEU A 304 11.57 13.07 -2.58
CA LEU A 304 12.33 12.02 -3.27
C LEU A 304 12.96 12.54 -4.57
N LYS A 305 12.20 13.29 -5.37
CA LYS A 305 12.69 13.88 -6.62
C LYS A 305 13.84 14.90 -6.37
N ARG A 306 13.67 15.79 -5.38
CA ARG A 306 14.71 16.79 -5.04
C ARG A 306 16.00 16.16 -4.51
N ARG A 307 15.91 14.97 -3.92
CA ARG A 307 17.06 14.22 -3.38
C ARG A 307 17.67 13.27 -4.42
N GLY A 308 17.11 13.19 -5.63
CA GLY A 308 17.55 12.22 -6.64
C GLY A 308 17.20 10.76 -6.30
N LEU A 309 16.28 10.54 -5.35
CA LEU A 309 15.89 9.19 -4.92
C LEU A 309 14.73 8.63 -5.75
N LEU A 310 13.94 9.48 -6.43
CA LEU A 310 12.74 9.03 -7.14
C LEU A 310 13.08 8.13 -8.33
N GLU A 311 14.24 8.31 -8.96
CA GLU A 311 14.67 7.51 -10.10
C GLU A 311 14.88 6.03 -9.74
N ASP A 312 15.31 5.77 -8.49
CA ASP A 312 15.57 4.42 -7.95
C ASP A 312 14.49 3.95 -6.96
N THR A 313 13.47 4.75 -6.74
CA THR A 313 12.38 4.43 -5.80
C THR A 313 11.05 4.31 -6.53
N LEU A 314 10.42 3.13 -6.44
CA LEU A 314 9.06 2.94 -6.91
C LEU A 314 8.06 3.33 -5.78
N VAL A 315 7.30 4.38 -6.00
CA VAL A 315 6.19 4.76 -5.11
C VAL A 315 4.88 4.27 -5.70
N VAL A 316 4.10 3.57 -4.89
CA VAL A 316 2.79 3.01 -5.26
C VAL A 316 1.73 3.54 -4.29
N TRP A 317 0.60 4.01 -4.82
CA TRP A 317 -0.56 4.44 -4.06
C TRP A 317 -1.81 3.71 -4.53
N GLY A 318 -2.64 3.26 -3.60
CA GLY A 318 -3.93 2.65 -3.90
C GLY A 318 -4.49 1.88 -2.72
N GLY A 319 -5.54 1.12 -2.98
CA GLY A 319 -6.20 0.24 -2.02
C GLY A 319 -6.52 -1.12 -2.63
N GLU A 320 -7.32 -1.91 -1.90
CA GLU A 320 -7.62 -3.29 -2.26
C GLU A 320 -8.68 -3.46 -3.36
N PHE A 321 -9.58 -2.47 -3.52
CA PHE A 321 -10.60 -2.38 -4.58
C PHE A 321 -11.17 -0.95 -4.66
N GLY A 322 -12.12 -0.73 -5.58
CA GLY A 322 -12.82 0.54 -5.76
C GLY A 322 -14.22 0.55 -5.12
N ARG A 323 -15.01 1.54 -5.55
CA ARG A 323 -16.37 1.77 -5.05
C ARG A 323 -17.37 1.84 -6.18
N THR A 324 -18.61 1.41 -5.88
CA THR A 324 -19.72 1.41 -6.86
C THR A 324 -20.14 2.82 -7.27
N VAL A 325 -20.65 2.96 -8.48
CA VAL A 325 -21.26 4.21 -8.97
C VAL A 325 -22.60 4.52 -8.31
N TYR A 326 -23.27 3.51 -7.77
CA TYR A 326 -24.54 3.67 -7.07
C TYR A 326 -24.33 3.85 -5.57
N SER A 327 -25.28 4.53 -4.94
CA SER A 327 -25.33 4.68 -3.49
C SER A 327 -25.78 3.40 -2.81
N GLN A 328 -25.08 3.02 -1.76
CA GLN A 328 -25.57 2.06 -0.79
C GLN A 328 -26.45 2.80 0.23
N GLY A 329 -27.70 2.33 0.38
CA GLY A 329 -28.63 2.93 1.30
C GLY A 329 -29.14 4.32 0.86
N LYS A 330 -29.15 5.27 1.79
CA LYS A 330 -29.72 6.60 1.58
C LYS A 330 -28.91 7.42 0.57
N LEU A 331 -29.59 8.04 -0.38
CA LEU A 331 -29.02 9.00 -1.33
C LEU A 331 -29.70 10.36 -1.17
N THR A 332 -28.88 11.40 -0.99
CA THR A 332 -29.30 12.80 -1.05
C THR A 332 -28.32 13.59 -1.93
N ALA A 333 -28.65 14.84 -2.22
CA ALA A 333 -27.79 15.72 -3.01
C ALA A 333 -26.41 15.97 -2.37
N THR A 334 -26.26 15.78 -1.06
CA THR A 334 -25.03 16.11 -0.30
C THR A 334 -24.49 14.96 0.52
N ASP A 335 -25.21 13.82 0.58
CA ASP A 335 -24.82 12.68 1.39
C ASP A 335 -25.22 11.36 0.72
N TYR A 336 -24.23 10.45 0.61
CA TYR A 336 -24.36 9.10 0.08
C TYR A 336 -23.19 8.24 0.60
N GLY A 337 -23.32 6.93 0.45
CA GLY A 337 -22.26 5.97 0.62
C GLY A 337 -22.08 5.14 -0.64
N ARG A 338 -21.02 4.35 -0.72
CA ARG A 338 -20.76 3.45 -1.85
C ARG A 338 -20.42 2.07 -1.36
N ASP A 339 -20.90 1.08 -2.10
CA ASP A 339 -20.57 -0.32 -1.85
C ASP A 339 -19.21 -0.68 -2.45
N HIS A 340 -18.70 -1.87 -2.15
CA HIS A 340 -17.45 -2.39 -2.69
C HIS A 340 -17.57 -2.68 -4.19
N HIS A 341 -16.54 -2.31 -4.96
CA HIS A 341 -16.50 -2.57 -6.39
C HIS A 341 -15.13 -3.11 -6.82
N PRO A 342 -14.99 -4.45 -6.97
CA PRO A 342 -13.71 -5.04 -7.34
C PRO A 342 -13.40 -4.97 -8.84
N ARG A 343 -14.39 -4.63 -9.69
CA ARG A 343 -14.30 -4.75 -11.13
C ARG A 343 -13.50 -3.64 -11.81
N CYS A 344 -13.40 -2.48 -11.21
CA CYS A 344 -12.46 -1.45 -11.62
C CYS A 344 -12.12 -0.52 -10.45
N PHE A 345 -10.86 -0.17 -10.34
CA PHE A 345 -10.39 0.83 -9.40
C PHE A 345 -9.09 1.47 -9.90
N THR A 346 -8.74 2.58 -9.29
CA THR A 346 -7.59 3.37 -9.70
C THR A 346 -6.46 3.23 -8.69
N MET A 347 -5.27 2.97 -9.22
CA MET A 347 -4.01 3.09 -8.50
C MET A 347 -3.06 3.98 -9.29
N TRP A 348 -2.04 4.51 -8.63
CA TRP A 348 -0.98 5.18 -9.35
C TRP A 348 0.41 4.77 -8.84
N MET A 349 1.39 4.96 -9.69
CA MET A 349 2.81 4.73 -9.43
C MET A 349 3.63 5.94 -9.84
N ALA A 350 4.82 6.09 -9.24
CA ALA A 350 5.81 7.10 -9.62
C ALA A 350 7.22 6.57 -9.43
N GLY A 351 8.15 7.04 -10.24
CA GLY A 351 9.58 6.71 -10.15
C GLY A 351 9.97 5.38 -10.78
N ALA A 352 11.20 4.97 -10.57
CA ALA A 352 11.78 3.65 -10.88
C ALA A 352 11.36 3.04 -12.23
N GLY A 353 11.47 3.78 -13.34
CA GLY A 353 11.18 3.26 -14.69
C GLY A 353 9.69 3.20 -15.07
N VAL A 354 8.81 3.84 -14.31
CA VAL A 354 7.40 4.04 -14.67
C VAL A 354 7.26 5.27 -15.56
N LYS A 355 6.39 5.23 -16.59
CA LYS A 355 6.08 6.39 -17.42
C LYS A 355 5.48 7.51 -16.58
N ALA A 356 6.19 8.62 -16.44
CA ALA A 356 5.72 9.81 -15.77
C ALA A 356 4.67 10.57 -16.60
N GLY A 357 3.71 11.21 -15.93
CA GLY A 357 2.64 11.98 -16.56
C GLY A 357 1.75 11.15 -17.49
N PHE A 358 1.48 9.90 -17.16
CA PHE A 358 0.77 8.97 -18.03
C PHE A 358 -0.51 8.42 -17.36
N SER A 359 -1.57 8.25 -18.14
CA SER A 359 -2.79 7.56 -17.71
C SER A 359 -3.01 6.31 -18.54
N TYR A 360 -3.27 5.18 -17.88
CA TYR A 360 -3.44 3.87 -18.51
C TYR A 360 -4.76 3.23 -18.13
N GLY A 361 -5.39 2.62 -19.12
CA GLY A 361 -6.68 1.97 -18.98
C GLY A 361 -7.87 2.93 -18.95
N GLU A 362 -9.02 2.44 -19.37
CA GLU A 362 -10.26 3.21 -19.42
C GLU A 362 -11.42 2.41 -18.85
N THR A 363 -12.29 3.09 -18.12
CA THR A 363 -13.55 2.57 -17.61
C THR A 363 -14.74 3.17 -18.39
N ASP A 364 -15.88 2.50 -18.37
CA ASP A 364 -17.10 2.98 -18.99
C ASP A 364 -17.60 4.33 -18.38
N ASP A 365 -18.66 4.89 -18.94
CA ASP A 365 -19.24 6.16 -18.48
C ASP A 365 -19.76 6.12 -17.04
N PHE A 366 -19.86 4.94 -16.45
CA PHE A 366 -20.29 4.71 -15.09
C PHE A 366 -19.14 4.42 -14.12
N SER A 367 -17.87 4.33 -14.60
CA SER A 367 -16.77 3.82 -13.76
C SER A 367 -17.13 2.47 -13.13
N TYR A 368 -17.79 1.60 -13.89
CA TYR A 368 -18.32 0.33 -13.42
C TYR A 368 -17.71 -0.87 -14.15
N ASN A 369 -17.37 -0.73 -15.41
CA ASN A 369 -16.69 -1.74 -16.20
C ASN A 369 -15.41 -1.19 -16.81
N ILE A 370 -14.40 -2.03 -16.97
CA ILE A 370 -13.21 -1.70 -17.74
C ILE A 370 -13.52 -1.92 -19.22
N ILE A 371 -13.26 -0.92 -20.05
CA ILE A 371 -13.48 -0.96 -21.50
C ILE A 371 -12.18 -1.05 -22.29
N LYS A 372 -11.03 -0.75 -21.65
CA LYS A 372 -9.73 -0.77 -22.30
C LYS A 372 -8.60 -1.08 -21.33
N ASP A 373 -7.65 -1.87 -21.79
CA ASP A 373 -6.39 -2.20 -21.11
C ASP A 373 -6.59 -2.67 -19.64
N PRO A 374 -7.32 -3.77 -19.39
CA PRO A 374 -7.54 -4.29 -18.04
C PRO A 374 -6.23 -4.74 -17.39
N VAL A 375 -6.06 -4.46 -16.10
CA VAL A 375 -4.91 -4.85 -15.29
C VAL A 375 -5.38 -5.63 -14.08
N HIS A 376 -5.14 -6.93 -14.07
CA HIS A 376 -5.44 -7.76 -12.92
C HIS A 376 -4.47 -7.50 -11.77
N VAL A 377 -4.87 -7.76 -10.52
CA VAL A 377 -3.98 -7.61 -9.36
C VAL A 377 -2.68 -8.41 -9.53
N HIS A 378 -2.73 -9.62 -10.10
CA HIS A 378 -1.52 -10.39 -10.41
C HIS A 378 -0.64 -9.72 -11.49
N ASP A 379 -1.22 -9.05 -12.49
CA ASP A 379 -0.46 -8.31 -13.51
C ASP A 379 0.22 -7.10 -12.88
N PHE A 380 -0.48 -6.45 -11.97
CA PHE A 380 0.08 -5.34 -11.19
C PHE A 380 1.24 -5.83 -10.32
N GLN A 381 1.08 -6.93 -9.58
CA GLN A 381 2.15 -7.55 -8.78
C GLN A 381 3.35 -7.98 -9.64
N ALA A 382 3.11 -8.58 -10.80
CA ALA A 382 4.17 -8.94 -11.76
C ALA A 382 4.94 -7.70 -12.24
N THR A 383 4.22 -6.60 -12.49
CA THR A 383 4.81 -5.33 -12.92
C THR A 383 5.64 -4.68 -11.81
N LEU A 384 5.16 -4.71 -10.55
CA LEU A 384 5.94 -4.22 -9.41
C LEU A 384 7.25 -5.00 -9.25
N LEU A 385 7.20 -6.33 -9.32
CA LEU A 385 8.41 -7.16 -9.23
C LEU A 385 9.37 -6.88 -10.39
N HIS A 386 8.86 -6.72 -11.62
CA HIS A 386 9.66 -6.40 -12.79
C HIS A 386 10.38 -5.06 -12.64
N LEU A 387 9.70 -4.01 -12.16
CA LEU A 387 10.29 -2.69 -11.89
C LEU A 387 11.39 -2.74 -10.81
N MET A 388 11.32 -3.72 -9.91
CA MET A 388 12.36 -3.99 -8.92
C MET A 388 13.48 -4.93 -9.44
N GLY A 389 13.51 -5.22 -10.75
CA GLY A 389 14.51 -6.11 -11.36
C GLY A 389 14.26 -7.60 -11.09
N ILE A 390 13.09 -7.97 -10.60
CA ILE A 390 12.74 -9.35 -10.28
C ILE A 390 11.87 -9.97 -11.39
N ASP A 391 12.31 -11.10 -11.93
CA ASP A 391 11.47 -11.96 -12.77
C ASP A 391 10.48 -12.72 -11.89
N HIS A 392 9.20 -12.35 -11.93
CA HIS A 392 8.16 -12.91 -11.08
C HIS A 392 7.87 -14.40 -11.34
N GLU A 393 8.25 -14.92 -12.51
CA GLU A 393 8.09 -16.35 -12.85
C GLU A 393 9.24 -17.19 -12.31
N ARG A 394 10.45 -16.61 -12.22
CA ARG A 394 11.66 -17.28 -11.72
C ARG A 394 11.81 -17.17 -10.22
N LEU A 395 11.30 -16.12 -9.59
CA LEU A 395 11.33 -15.97 -8.11
C LEU A 395 10.32 -16.93 -7.49
N THR A 396 10.80 -18.14 -7.18
CA THR A 396 9.98 -19.22 -6.61
C THR A 396 10.57 -19.76 -5.31
N TYR A 397 9.70 -20.23 -4.42
CA TYR A 397 10.08 -20.97 -3.23
C TYR A 397 9.39 -22.33 -3.19
N LYS A 398 10.15 -23.40 -2.89
CA LYS A 398 9.60 -24.77 -2.80
C LYS A 398 9.06 -25.00 -1.40
N PHE A 399 7.77 -25.22 -1.27
CA PHE A 399 7.11 -25.56 -0.03
C PHE A 399 6.16 -26.75 -0.23
N GLN A 400 6.23 -27.74 0.63
CA GLN A 400 5.40 -28.96 0.56
C GLN A 400 5.34 -29.60 -0.84
N GLY A 401 6.48 -29.68 -1.52
CA GLY A 401 6.60 -30.31 -2.83
C GLY A 401 6.25 -29.42 -4.04
N ARG A 402 5.56 -28.28 -3.86
CA ARG A 402 5.20 -27.30 -4.91
C ARG A 402 6.14 -26.10 -4.89
N ARG A 403 6.45 -25.56 -6.09
CA ARG A 403 7.07 -24.23 -6.21
C ARG A 403 5.99 -23.17 -6.24
N PHE A 404 6.07 -22.22 -5.30
CA PHE A 404 5.18 -21.08 -5.21
C PHE A 404 5.89 -19.82 -5.67
N ARG A 405 5.11 -18.86 -6.19
CA ARG A 405 5.50 -17.50 -6.51
C ARG A 405 4.38 -16.52 -6.10
N LEU A 406 4.65 -15.23 -6.00
CA LEU A 406 3.67 -14.22 -5.59
C LEU A 406 2.44 -14.23 -6.49
N THR A 407 2.65 -14.29 -7.80
CA THR A 407 1.58 -14.23 -8.84
C THR A 407 0.92 -15.59 -9.11
N ASP A 408 1.16 -16.60 -8.32
CA ASP A 408 0.72 -17.99 -8.50
C ASP A 408 1.02 -18.49 -9.93
N VAL A 409 0.01 -18.82 -10.72
CA VAL A 409 0.14 -19.26 -12.13
C VAL A 409 -0.16 -18.12 -13.13
N GLU A 410 -0.58 -16.97 -12.62
CA GLU A 410 -1.01 -15.78 -13.36
C GLU A 410 0.09 -14.72 -13.43
N GLY A 411 -0.28 -13.51 -13.84
CA GLY A 411 0.55 -12.31 -13.86
C GLY A 411 1.24 -12.08 -15.19
N LYS A 412 1.01 -10.91 -15.76
CA LYS A 412 1.68 -10.40 -16.97
C LYS A 412 2.22 -9.00 -16.68
N VAL A 413 3.47 -8.77 -17.00
CA VAL A 413 4.05 -7.43 -16.88
C VAL A 413 3.35 -6.46 -17.83
N VAL A 414 2.81 -5.38 -17.29
CA VAL A 414 2.12 -4.33 -18.05
C VAL A 414 3.15 -3.40 -18.70
N LYS A 415 3.74 -3.84 -19.82
CA LYS A 415 4.84 -3.14 -20.49
C LYS A 415 4.50 -1.71 -20.93
N ASN A 416 3.23 -1.43 -21.21
CA ASN A 416 2.80 -0.13 -21.73
C ASN A 416 2.95 1.02 -20.74
N ILE A 417 3.09 0.73 -19.44
CA ILE A 417 3.31 1.75 -18.38
C ILE A 417 4.80 1.89 -18.00
N LEU A 418 5.68 1.14 -18.64
CA LEU A 418 7.12 1.22 -18.40
C LEU A 418 7.75 2.27 -19.33
N SER A 419 8.75 3.02 -18.82
CA SER A 419 9.50 4.03 -19.56
C SER A 419 10.55 3.43 -20.52
#